data_d839be3ffe932e2b3458eb927885bf54
#
_entry.id   d839be3ffe932e2b3458eb927885bf54
#
_cell.length_a   1.000
_cell.length_b   1.000
_cell.length_c   1.000
_cell.angle_alpha   90.00
_cell.angle_beta   90.00
_cell.angle_gamma   90.00
#
_symmetry.space_group_name_H-M   'P 1'
#
loop_
_entity.id
_entity.type
_entity.pdbx_description
1 polymer ?
#
loop_
_entity_poly.entity_id
_entity_poly.type
_entity_poly.pdbx_seq_one_letter_code
_entity_poly.pdbx_strand_id
1 'polypeptide(L)'
;MNTVDAATEGVDRVFHLAARADIVPSIQEPEAYFRANVDGTFAVLEAARRHAVRRLVYVASSSCYGVPDAYPTPETAPASPQYPYALTKYLGEQLVLHWAKVYQLPAVSVRFFNVYGPRARTSGTYGAVFGVFLAQLLAGKPLTIVGDGEQTRDFTFVSDVVTALLAVANSEKIGEVYNVGSGQPVSVNELVRQLGSPPSVHIPKRPGEPDCTWADIGKIRHELGWEPTVKFADGVKTMLENIDYWRDAPVWTVSSIAEATRDWYRFLGPETAEDNQGA
;
A
#
# COMPACT_ATOMS: atom_id res chain seq x y z
N MET A 1 3.22 -21.28 23.99
CA MET A 1 4.09 -20.84 22.91
C MET A 1 3.25 -20.05 21.91
N ASN A 2 3.63 -18.84 21.56
CA ASN A 2 2.86 -18.04 20.60
C ASN A 2 3.00 -18.69 19.20
N THR A 3 1.95 -18.73 18.41
CA THR A 3 1.94 -19.34 17.07
C THR A 3 3.06 -18.79 16.15
N VAL A 4 3.32 -17.48 16.24
CA VAL A 4 4.40 -16.81 15.49
C VAL A 4 5.78 -17.32 15.91
N ASP A 5 5.99 -17.54 17.21
CA ASP A 5 7.25 -18.03 17.76
C ASP A 5 7.56 -19.44 17.23
N ALA A 6 6.57 -20.33 17.30
CA ALA A 6 6.72 -21.69 16.76
C ALA A 6 6.95 -21.71 15.24
N ALA A 7 6.29 -20.82 14.50
CA ALA A 7 6.46 -20.71 13.05
C ALA A 7 7.82 -20.13 12.62
N THR A 8 8.56 -19.49 13.54
CA THR A 8 9.85 -18.86 13.24
C THR A 8 11.03 -19.77 13.60
N GLU A 9 10.79 -20.86 14.32
CA GLU A 9 11.82 -21.83 14.69
C GLU A 9 12.48 -22.47 13.45
N GLY A 10 13.81 -22.37 13.35
CA GLY A 10 14.59 -22.91 12.23
C GLY A 10 14.44 -22.13 10.91
N VAL A 11 13.81 -20.95 10.92
CA VAL A 11 13.63 -20.13 9.73
C VAL A 11 14.84 -19.21 9.54
N ASP A 12 15.41 -19.20 8.34
CA ASP A 12 16.52 -18.31 7.97
C ASP A 12 16.05 -16.88 7.63
N ARG A 13 14.92 -16.74 6.93
CA ARG A 13 14.43 -15.46 6.40
C ARG A 13 12.96 -15.27 6.68
N VAL A 14 12.59 -14.07 7.07
CA VAL A 14 11.20 -13.66 7.30
C VAL A 14 10.85 -12.51 6.36
N PHE A 15 9.82 -12.70 5.54
CA PHE A 15 9.15 -11.64 4.81
C PHE A 15 7.84 -11.30 5.53
N HIS A 16 7.82 -10.18 6.23
CA HIS A 16 6.68 -9.78 7.03
C HIS A 16 5.75 -8.84 6.22
N LEU A 17 4.81 -9.45 5.48
CA LEU A 17 3.79 -8.76 4.69
C LEU A 17 2.44 -8.72 5.42
N ALA A 18 2.27 -9.54 6.45
CA ALA A 18 1.01 -9.67 7.16
C ALA A 18 0.62 -8.34 7.82
N ALA A 19 -0.52 -7.80 7.41
CA ALA A 19 -1.10 -6.58 7.95
C ALA A 19 -2.58 -6.50 7.60
N ARG A 20 -3.36 -5.72 8.37
CA ARG A 20 -4.61 -5.16 7.88
C ARG A 20 -4.29 -3.96 7.00
N ALA A 21 -4.87 -3.92 5.80
CA ALA A 21 -4.79 -2.82 4.86
C ALA A 21 -6.18 -2.18 4.69
N ASP A 22 -6.28 -1.15 3.87
CA ASP A 22 -7.45 -0.32 3.59
C ASP A 22 -7.66 0.84 4.58
N ILE A 23 -8.04 1.98 4.00
CA ILE A 23 -8.14 3.24 4.74
C ILE A 23 -9.43 3.27 5.57
N VAL A 24 -10.59 3.03 4.94
CA VAL A 24 -11.89 3.16 5.61
C VAL A 24 -12.02 2.21 6.81
N PRO A 25 -11.73 0.90 6.67
CA PRO A 25 -11.77 0.01 7.82
C PRO A 25 -10.80 0.39 8.93
N SER A 26 -9.67 1.05 8.60
CA SER A 26 -8.75 1.52 9.63
C SER A 26 -9.33 2.65 10.49
N ILE A 27 -10.21 3.47 9.91
CA ILE A 27 -10.93 4.51 10.62
C ILE A 27 -12.04 3.91 11.50
N GLN A 28 -12.72 2.88 10.99
CA GLN A 28 -13.83 2.23 11.68
C GLN A 28 -13.38 1.28 12.81
N GLU A 29 -12.25 0.58 12.60
CA GLU A 29 -11.72 -0.43 13.53
C GLU A 29 -10.25 -0.15 13.91
N PRO A 30 -9.88 1.03 14.44
CA PRO A 30 -8.48 1.41 14.65
C PRO A 30 -7.74 0.45 15.61
N GLU A 31 -8.41 -0.07 16.62
CA GLU A 31 -7.83 -1.05 17.55
C GLU A 31 -7.41 -2.34 16.84
N ALA A 32 -8.25 -2.86 15.94
CA ALA A 32 -7.94 -4.08 15.19
C ALA A 32 -6.73 -3.87 14.24
N TYR A 33 -6.58 -2.66 13.68
CA TYR A 33 -5.41 -2.28 12.89
C TYR A 33 -4.15 -2.17 13.75
N PHE A 34 -4.25 -1.55 14.93
CA PHE A 34 -3.13 -1.44 15.85
C PHE A 34 -2.64 -2.83 16.28
N ARG A 35 -3.54 -3.69 16.75
CA ARG A 35 -3.21 -5.06 17.16
C ARG A 35 -2.58 -5.88 16.03
N ALA A 36 -3.13 -5.83 14.81
CA ALA A 36 -2.59 -6.59 13.70
C ALA A 36 -1.25 -6.05 13.21
N ASN A 37 -1.13 -4.74 13.03
CA ASN A 37 0.01 -4.12 12.35
C ASN A 37 1.15 -3.75 13.31
N VAL A 38 0.87 -3.39 14.57
CA VAL A 38 1.88 -2.99 15.55
C VAL A 38 2.21 -4.16 16.48
N ASP A 39 1.23 -4.71 17.21
CA ASP A 39 1.49 -5.83 18.13
C ASP A 39 1.91 -7.08 17.35
N GLY A 40 1.32 -7.32 16.17
CA GLY A 40 1.71 -8.40 15.27
C GLY A 40 3.17 -8.25 14.80
N THR A 41 3.58 -7.04 14.41
CA THR A 41 4.98 -6.77 14.03
C THR A 41 5.92 -6.95 15.21
N PHE A 42 5.55 -6.48 16.40
CA PHE A 42 6.32 -6.71 17.62
C PHE A 42 6.51 -8.22 17.89
N ALA A 43 5.46 -9.01 17.77
CA ALA A 43 5.54 -10.47 17.96
C ALA A 43 6.50 -11.14 16.96
N VAL A 44 6.46 -10.71 15.69
CA VAL A 44 7.38 -11.21 14.64
C VAL A 44 8.83 -10.81 14.94
N LEU A 45 9.08 -9.58 15.36
CA LEU A 45 10.42 -9.10 15.71
C LEU A 45 11.02 -9.85 16.90
N GLU A 46 10.22 -10.10 17.95
CA GLU A 46 10.68 -10.85 19.11
C GLU A 46 10.94 -12.33 18.79
N ALA A 47 10.11 -12.95 17.95
CA ALA A 47 10.35 -14.29 17.45
C ALA A 47 11.63 -14.34 16.59
N ALA A 48 11.78 -13.42 15.63
CA ALA A 48 12.97 -13.33 14.79
C ALA A 48 14.26 -13.14 15.61
N ARG A 49 14.21 -12.31 16.66
CA ARG A 49 15.34 -12.08 17.57
C ARG A 49 15.69 -13.34 18.38
N ARG A 50 14.69 -14.02 18.96
CA ARG A 50 14.91 -15.23 19.77
C ARG A 50 15.48 -16.39 18.96
N HIS A 51 15.01 -16.55 17.72
CA HIS A 51 15.44 -17.61 16.81
C HIS A 51 16.64 -17.21 15.93
N ALA A 52 17.26 -16.05 16.17
CA ALA A 52 18.42 -15.57 15.44
C ALA A 52 18.22 -15.60 13.91
N VAL A 53 17.05 -15.16 13.44
CA VAL A 53 16.71 -15.08 12.01
C VAL A 53 17.77 -14.26 11.27
N ARG A 54 18.31 -14.81 10.19
CA ARG A 54 19.41 -14.20 9.44
C ARG A 54 18.98 -12.99 8.61
N ARG A 55 17.68 -12.86 8.30
CA ARG A 55 17.14 -11.74 7.55
C ARG A 55 15.65 -11.54 7.80
N LEU A 56 15.25 -10.31 8.12
CA LEU A 56 13.86 -9.89 8.19
C LEU A 56 13.62 -8.73 7.21
N VAL A 57 12.65 -8.88 6.30
CA VAL A 57 12.19 -7.81 5.42
C VAL A 57 10.77 -7.43 5.82
N TYR A 58 10.59 -6.20 6.30
CA TYR A 58 9.31 -5.65 6.68
C TYR A 58 8.70 -4.86 5.52
N VAL A 59 7.45 -5.13 5.21
CA VAL A 59 6.70 -4.37 4.21
C VAL A 59 5.96 -3.23 4.89
N ALA A 60 6.49 -2.03 4.75
CA ALA A 60 5.85 -0.77 5.13
C ALA A 60 4.94 -0.26 3.98
N SER A 61 4.65 1.03 3.95
CA SER A 61 3.78 1.64 2.94
C SER A 61 4.19 3.08 2.67
N SER A 62 4.11 3.52 1.42
CA SER A 62 4.26 4.93 1.03
C SER A 62 3.19 5.84 1.66
N SER A 63 2.09 5.27 2.15
CA SER A 63 1.07 6.04 2.88
C SER A 63 1.60 6.73 4.15
N CYS A 64 2.75 6.31 4.68
CA CYS A 64 3.39 6.98 5.80
C CYS A 64 3.82 8.42 5.47
N TYR A 65 4.07 8.74 4.21
CA TYR A 65 4.43 10.10 3.78
C TYR A 65 3.25 11.08 3.84
N GLY A 66 2.01 10.57 3.79
CA GLY A 66 0.82 11.41 3.66
C GLY A 66 0.80 12.17 2.35
N VAL A 67 0.77 13.51 2.43
CA VAL A 67 0.92 14.41 1.28
C VAL A 67 2.32 15.03 1.36
N PRO A 68 3.32 14.50 0.65
CA PRO A 68 4.69 14.99 0.73
C PRO A 68 4.87 16.32 0.01
N ASP A 69 5.84 17.13 0.47
CA ASP A 69 6.15 18.46 -0.09
C ASP A 69 6.90 18.39 -1.44
N ALA A 70 7.51 17.26 -1.76
CA ALA A 70 8.35 17.10 -2.95
C ALA A 70 8.16 15.74 -3.64
N TYR A 71 8.30 15.76 -4.96
CA TYR A 71 8.24 14.60 -5.85
C TYR A 71 9.43 14.60 -6.83
N PRO A 72 10.02 13.42 -7.14
CA PRO A 72 9.75 12.12 -6.52
C PRO A 72 10.08 12.13 -5.03
N THR A 73 9.30 11.36 -4.22
CA THR A 73 9.40 11.34 -2.75
C THR A 73 10.56 10.44 -2.31
N PRO A 74 11.63 10.98 -1.68
CA PRO A 74 12.74 10.18 -1.20
C PRO A 74 12.42 9.55 0.17
N GLU A 75 13.21 8.55 0.59
CA GLU A 75 13.06 7.89 1.89
C GLU A 75 13.29 8.84 3.08
N THR A 76 14.01 9.95 2.85
CA THR A 76 14.27 11.00 3.85
C THR A 76 13.11 11.97 4.03
N ALA A 77 12.08 11.90 3.19
CA ALA A 77 10.90 12.74 3.34
C ALA A 77 10.22 12.49 4.70
N PRO A 78 9.73 13.53 5.38
CA PRO A 78 9.05 13.39 6.67
C PRO A 78 7.85 12.45 6.58
N ALA A 79 7.66 11.63 7.62
CA ALA A 79 6.45 10.84 7.76
C ALA A 79 5.33 11.73 8.34
N SER A 80 4.19 11.73 7.65
CA SER A 80 2.98 12.48 8.04
C SER A 80 1.72 11.64 7.78
N PRO A 81 1.56 10.49 8.48
CA PRO A 81 0.45 9.57 8.25
C PRO A 81 -0.89 10.24 8.54
N GLN A 82 -1.82 10.19 7.57
CA GLN A 82 -3.10 10.90 7.63
C GLN A 82 -4.24 10.07 8.23
N TYR A 83 -4.09 8.75 8.39
CA TYR A 83 -5.13 7.84 8.87
C TYR A 83 -4.52 6.63 9.59
N PRO A 84 -5.33 5.89 10.40
CA PRO A 84 -4.83 4.84 11.28
C PRO A 84 -4.03 3.74 10.57
N TYR A 85 -4.42 3.31 9.36
CA TYR A 85 -3.63 2.35 8.59
C TYR A 85 -2.21 2.87 8.34
N ALA A 86 -2.07 4.10 7.82
CA ALA A 86 -0.77 4.70 7.53
C ALA A 86 0.09 4.81 8.81
N LEU A 87 -0.52 5.25 9.92
CA LEU A 87 0.15 5.36 11.21
C LEU A 87 0.63 4.00 11.70
N THR A 88 -0.21 2.96 11.66
CA THR A 88 0.17 1.64 12.17
C THR A 88 1.26 0.97 11.33
N LYS A 89 1.28 1.20 10.00
CA LYS A 89 2.38 0.75 9.13
C LYS A 89 3.69 1.49 9.46
N TYR A 90 3.62 2.78 9.72
CA TYR A 90 4.79 3.56 10.13
C TYR A 90 5.31 3.16 11.51
N LEU A 91 4.43 2.94 12.50
CA LEU A 91 4.84 2.45 13.82
C LEU A 91 5.53 1.08 13.74
N GLY A 92 5.01 0.16 12.91
CA GLY A 92 5.67 -1.11 12.63
C GLY A 92 7.08 -0.93 12.04
N GLU A 93 7.25 -0.01 11.09
CA GLU A 93 8.57 0.35 10.55
C GLU A 93 9.52 0.87 11.63
N GLN A 94 9.05 1.77 12.50
CA GLN A 94 9.85 2.31 13.60
C GLN A 94 10.31 1.21 14.57
N LEU A 95 9.45 0.22 14.88
CA LEU A 95 9.83 -0.95 15.65
C LEU A 95 10.94 -1.75 14.94
N VAL A 96 10.80 -2.02 13.64
CA VAL A 96 11.79 -2.76 12.85
C VAL A 96 13.16 -2.07 12.88
N LEU A 97 13.20 -0.77 12.63
CA LEU A 97 14.43 0.02 12.64
C LEU A 97 15.06 0.08 14.04
N HIS A 98 14.23 0.15 15.09
CA HIS A 98 14.70 0.14 16.47
C HIS A 98 15.31 -1.22 16.83
N TRP A 99 14.68 -2.35 16.47
CA TRP A 99 15.23 -3.70 16.68
C TRP A 99 16.52 -3.92 15.90
N ALA A 100 16.60 -3.42 14.68
CA ALA A 100 17.84 -3.45 13.90
C ALA A 100 18.98 -2.72 14.62
N LYS A 101 18.69 -1.54 15.17
CA LYS A 101 19.68 -0.70 15.86
C LYS A 101 20.09 -1.29 17.23
N VAL A 102 19.13 -1.67 18.06
CA VAL A 102 19.39 -2.04 19.46
C VAL A 102 19.87 -3.49 19.59
N TYR A 103 19.21 -4.40 18.88
CA TYR A 103 19.49 -5.84 18.97
C TYR A 103 20.32 -6.38 17.80
N GLN A 104 20.76 -5.50 16.90
CA GLN A 104 21.51 -5.89 15.69
C GLN A 104 20.75 -6.93 14.85
N LEU A 105 19.39 -6.92 14.93
CA LEU A 105 18.56 -7.79 14.10
C LEU A 105 18.77 -7.42 12.63
N PRO A 106 19.13 -8.36 11.74
CA PRO A 106 19.35 -8.07 10.32
C PRO A 106 18.01 -7.78 9.60
N ALA A 107 17.43 -6.62 9.89
CA ALA A 107 16.12 -6.20 9.41
C ALA A 107 16.20 -4.96 8.51
N VAL A 108 15.34 -4.92 7.50
CA VAL A 108 15.19 -3.82 6.53
C VAL A 108 13.70 -3.56 6.30
N SER A 109 13.33 -2.30 6.11
CA SER A 109 11.98 -1.90 5.73
C SER A 109 11.90 -1.54 4.25
N VAL A 110 10.79 -1.89 3.59
CA VAL A 110 10.46 -1.47 2.23
C VAL A 110 9.11 -0.76 2.21
N ARG A 111 9.05 0.45 1.64
CA ARG A 111 7.84 1.24 1.49
C ARG A 111 7.27 1.00 0.10
N PHE A 112 6.22 0.18 0.01
CA PHE A 112 5.56 -0.05 -1.28
C PHE A 112 4.70 1.15 -1.67
N PHE A 113 4.80 1.50 -2.94
CA PHE A 113 3.87 2.40 -3.61
C PHE A 113 2.66 1.61 -4.11
N ASN A 114 1.95 2.06 -5.14
CA ASN A 114 0.68 1.47 -5.55
C ASN A 114 0.86 0.12 -6.26
N VAL A 115 0.99 -0.95 -5.49
CA VAL A 115 1.18 -2.31 -6.03
C VAL A 115 -0.08 -2.79 -6.74
N TYR A 116 0.10 -3.35 -7.95
CA TYR A 116 -0.96 -4.00 -8.70
C TYR A 116 -0.47 -5.30 -9.35
N GLY A 117 -1.38 -6.20 -9.69
CA GLY A 117 -1.04 -7.48 -10.33
C GLY A 117 -2.17 -8.49 -10.22
N PRO A 118 -2.07 -9.61 -10.97
CA PRO A 118 -3.00 -10.74 -10.85
C PRO A 118 -3.08 -11.24 -9.41
N ARG A 119 -4.25 -11.78 -9.04
CA ARG A 119 -4.58 -12.27 -7.68
C ARG A 119 -4.62 -11.18 -6.61
N ALA A 120 -4.71 -9.89 -7.00
CA ALA A 120 -5.06 -8.85 -6.03
C ALA A 120 -6.43 -9.15 -5.41
N ARG A 121 -6.59 -8.79 -4.13
CA ARG A 121 -7.83 -9.08 -3.38
C ARG A 121 -9.07 -8.60 -4.13
N THR A 122 -10.07 -9.47 -4.24
CA THR A 122 -11.33 -9.21 -4.95
C THR A 122 -12.53 -9.02 -4.02
N SER A 123 -12.39 -9.33 -2.73
CA SER A 123 -13.45 -9.26 -1.74
C SER A 123 -13.19 -8.20 -0.69
N GLY A 124 -14.24 -7.78 0.00
CA GLY A 124 -14.17 -6.89 1.16
C GLY A 124 -14.54 -5.45 0.84
N THR A 125 -13.82 -4.52 1.42
CA THR A 125 -14.10 -3.09 1.37
C THR A 125 -13.73 -2.46 0.03
N TYR A 126 -14.32 -1.30 -0.26
CA TYR A 126 -13.92 -0.45 -1.36
C TYR A 126 -12.42 -0.11 -1.26
N GLY A 127 -11.66 -0.43 -2.28
CA GLY A 127 -10.20 -0.44 -2.22
C GLY A 127 -9.51 0.04 -3.50
N ALA A 128 -8.46 -0.69 -3.89
CA ALA A 128 -7.58 -0.30 -4.98
C ALA A 128 -8.31 -0.19 -6.33
N VAL A 129 -7.96 0.83 -7.10
CA VAL A 129 -8.58 1.20 -8.38
C VAL A 129 -8.68 0.05 -9.38
N PHE A 130 -7.66 -0.80 -9.50
CA PHE A 130 -7.69 -1.93 -10.44
C PHE A 130 -8.81 -2.92 -10.13
N GLY A 131 -8.98 -3.32 -8.88
CA GLY A 131 -10.06 -4.25 -8.50
C GLY A 131 -11.45 -3.69 -8.77
N VAL A 132 -11.64 -2.39 -8.48
CA VAL A 132 -12.89 -1.67 -8.74
C VAL A 132 -13.18 -1.61 -10.24
N PHE A 133 -12.22 -1.14 -11.04
CA PHE A 133 -12.41 -0.93 -12.48
C PHE A 133 -12.59 -2.24 -13.23
N LEU A 134 -11.82 -3.28 -12.92
CA LEU A 134 -11.94 -4.58 -13.60
C LEU A 134 -13.26 -5.27 -13.30
N ALA A 135 -13.78 -5.18 -12.06
CA ALA A 135 -15.12 -5.69 -11.74
C ALA A 135 -16.23 -4.91 -12.47
N GLN A 136 -16.11 -3.58 -12.53
CA GLN A 136 -17.05 -2.73 -13.27
C GLN A 136 -17.01 -3.03 -14.77
N LEU A 137 -15.83 -3.20 -15.36
CA LEU A 137 -15.63 -3.54 -16.77
C LEU A 137 -16.29 -4.87 -17.12
N LEU A 138 -16.04 -5.93 -16.33
CA LEU A 138 -16.67 -7.25 -16.51
C LEU A 138 -18.20 -7.19 -16.41
N ALA A 139 -18.72 -6.35 -15.52
CA ALA A 139 -20.16 -6.17 -15.34
C ALA A 139 -20.81 -5.24 -16.39
N GLY A 140 -20.04 -4.69 -17.33
CA GLY A 140 -20.52 -3.72 -18.31
C GLY A 140 -21.04 -2.42 -17.66
N LYS A 141 -20.49 -2.03 -16.51
CA LYS A 141 -20.86 -0.81 -15.78
C LYS A 141 -19.85 0.30 -16.03
N PRO A 142 -20.27 1.57 -15.94
CA PRO A 142 -19.35 2.69 -16.03
C PRO A 142 -18.26 2.61 -14.95
N LEU A 143 -17.03 3.01 -15.30
CA LEU A 143 -15.95 3.16 -14.33
C LEU A 143 -16.21 4.38 -13.42
N THR A 144 -15.96 4.23 -12.13
CA THR A 144 -16.14 5.32 -11.15
C THR A 144 -14.80 6.02 -10.89
N ILE A 145 -14.61 7.19 -11.50
CA ILE A 145 -13.39 7.99 -11.40
C ILE A 145 -13.53 8.99 -10.23
N VAL A 146 -12.61 8.97 -9.29
CA VAL A 146 -12.55 9.96 -8.19
C VAL A 146 -12.00 11.27 -8.75
N GLY A 147 -12.65 12.39 -8.44
CA GLY A 147 -12.25 13.72 -8.92
C GLY A 147 -12.33 13.81 -10.46
N ASP A 148 -11.35 14.46 -11.07
CA ASP A 148 -11.20 14.63 -12.51
C ASP A 148 -10.40 13.52 -13.20
N GLY A 149 -9.78 12.61 -12.42
CA GLY A 149 -8.96 11.53 -12.93
C GLY A 149 -7.51 11.92 -13.25
N GLU A 150 -7.12 13.19 -13.03
CA GLU A 150 -5.74 13.67 -13.28
C GLU A 150 -4.78 13.31 -12.14
N GLN A 151 -5.28 12.86 -11.00
CA GLN A 151 -4.43 12.36 -9.91
C GLN A 151 -3.56 11.20 -10.39
N THR A 152 -2.27 11.27 -10.05
CA THR A 152 -1.28 10.28 -10.49
C THR A 152 -0.90 9.30 -9.39
N ARG A 153 -0.61 8.07 -9.78
CA ARG A 153 -0.14 7.01 -8.88
C ARG A 153 1.08 6.32 -9.46
N ASP A 154 2.04 6.05 -8.61
CA ASP A 154 3.19 5.21 -8.95
C ASP A 154 2.75 3.74 -8.88
N PHE A 155 2.22 3.25 -9.98
CA PHE A 155 1.78 1.87 -10.12
C PHE A 155 2.95 0.92 -10.31
N THR A 156 3.17 0.04 -9.33
CA THR A 156 4.26 -0.91 -9.32
C THR A 156 3.75 -2.32 -9.52
N PHE A 157 4.22 -3.00 -10.57
CA PHE A 157 3.74 -4.35 -10.87
C PHE A 157 4.26 -5.36 -9.85
N VAL A 158 3.43 -6.35 -9.50
CA VAL A 158 3.72 -7.31 -8.41
C VAL A 158 5.00 -8.11 -8.62
N SER A 159 5.41 -8.44 -9.86
CA SER A 159 6.67 -9.15 -10.10
C SER A 159 7.89 -8.28 -9.77
N ASP A 160 7.83 -6.98 -10.04
CA ASP A 160 8.90 -6.05 -9.68
C ASP A 160 9.00 -5.90 -8.15
N VAL A 161 7.84 -5.90 -7.45
CA VAL A 161 7.82 -5.93 -5.98
C VAL A 161 8.50 -7.19 -5.44
N VAL A 162 8.23 -8.36 -6.03
CA VAL A 162 8.86 -9.62 -5.63
C VAL A 162 10.38 -9.58 -5.85
N THR A 163 10.85 -9.06 -7.00
CA THR A 163 12.30 -8.93 -7.26
C THR A 163 12.97 -7.94 -6.31
N ALA A 164 12.28 -6.84 -5.92
CA ALA A 164 12.77 -5.91 -4.90
C ALA A 164 12.91 -6.59 -3.54
N LEU A 165 11.90 -7.34 -3.08
CA LEU A 165 11.96 -8.09 -1.84
C LEU A 165 13.14 -9.06 -1.82
N LEU A 166 13.39 -9.76 -2.93
CA LEU A 166 14.50 -10.69 -3.06
C LEU A 166 15.86 -9.97 -3.06
N ALA A 167 15.97 -8.83 -3.75
CA ALA A 167 17.17 -8.00 -3.74
C ALA A 167 17.51 -7.52 -2.32
N VAL A 168 16.52 -7.00 -1.59
CA VAL A 168 16.67 -6.59 -0.18
C VAL A 168 17.03 -7.77 0.71
N ALA A 169 16.36 -8.92 0.54
CA ALA A 169 16.61 -10.11 1.34
C ALA A 169 18.01 -10.72 1.12
N ASN A 170 18.59 -10.54 -0.05
CA ASN A 170 19.95 -11.00 -0.39
C ASN A 170 21.04 -9.98 -0.08
N SER A 171 20.70 -8.74 0.30
CA SER A 171 21.68 -7.71 0.65
C SER A 171 22.20 -7.89 2.08
N GLU A 172 23.31 -7.23 2.41
CA GLU A 172 23.86 -7.16 3.78
C GLU A 172 23.41 -5.88 4.52
N LYS A 173 22.53 -5.10 3.94
CA LYS A 173 22.03 -3.85 4.53
C LYS A 173 21.18 -4.11 5.77
N ILE A 174 21.38 -3.35 6.83
CA ILE A 174 20.67 -3.48 8.11
C ILE A 174 20.16 -2.10 8.54
N GLY A 175 18.93 -2.03 9.03
CA GLY A 175 18.35 -0.79 9.53
C GLY A 175 18.05 0.24 8.45
N GLU A 176 17.97 -0.19 7.19
CA GLU A 176 17.69 0.66 6.05
C GLU A 176 16.20 0.66 5.67
N VAL A 177 15.79 1.75 5.02
CA VAL A 177 14.46 1.89 4.40
C VAL A 177 14.67 2.08 2.91
N TYR A 178 13.87 1.39 2.08
CA TYR A 178 13.86 1.54 0.64
C TYR A 178 12.46 1.78 0.10
N ASN A 179 12.31 2.76 -0.77
CA ASN A 179 11.12 2.88 -1.59
C ASN A 179 11.11 1.80 -2.69
N VAL A 180 9.96 1.20 -2.89
CA VAL A 180 9.70 0.24 -3.98
C VAL A 180 8.53 0.77 -4.79
N GLY A 181 8.85 1.33 -5.94
CA GLY A 181 7.95 1.98 -6.88
C GLY A 181 8.40 1.75 -8.32
N SER A 182 7.57 2.16 -9.28
CA SER A 182 7.97 2.20 -10.70
C SER A 182 8.88 3.39 -11.01
N GLY A 183 8.82 4.45 -10.18
CA GLY A 183 9.46 5.72 -10.46
C GLY A 183 8.81 6.50 -11.61
N GLN A 184 7.64 6.06 -12.09
CA GLN A 184 6.89 6.65 -13.20
C GLN A 184 5.40 6.77 -12.84
N PRO A 185 4.96 7.90 -12.29
CA PRO A 185 3.56 8.08 -11.93
C PRO A 185 2.67 8.17 -13.17
N VAL A 186 1.51 7.53 -13.11
CA VAL A 186 0.53 7.47 -14.19
C VAL A 186 -0.81 7.96 -13.69
N SER A 187 -1.55 8.77 -14.48
CA SER A 187 -2.87 9.27 -14.10
C SER A 187 -3.94 8.17 -14.15
N VAL A 188 -5.01 8.38 -13.40
CA VAL A 188 -6.19 7.49 -13.46
C VAL A 188 -6.83 7.55 -14.86
N ASN A 189 -6.82 8.72 -15.50
CA ASN A 189 -7.31 8.86 -16.88
C ASN A 189 -6.49 8.02 -17.87
N GLU A 190 -5.17 7.95 -17.69
CA GLU A 190 -4.32 7.07 -18.51
C GLU A 190 -4.64 5.59 -18.27
N LEU A 191 -4.90 5.17 -17.02
CA LEU A 191 -5.40 3.81 -16.75
C LEU A 191 -6.71 3.54 -17.48
N VAL A 192 -7.68 4.46 -17.41
CA VAL A 192 -8.97 4.35 -18.13
C VAL A 192 -8.75 4.19 -19.62
N ARG A 193 -7.84 4.98 -20.20
CA ARG A 193 -7.48 4.88 -21.62
C ARG A 193 -6.90 3.51 -21.97
N GLN A 194 -6.04 2.96 -21.14
CA GLN A 194 -5.44 1.64 -21.33
C GLN A 194 -6.45 0.49 -21.16
N LEU A 195 -7.53 0.72 -20.41
CA LEU A 195 -8.66 -0.22 -20.30
C LEU A 195 -9.66 -0.13 -21.48
N GLY A 196 -9.32 0.66 -22.52
CA GLY A 196 -10.14 0.80 -23.73
C GLY A 196 -11.17 1.94 -23.67
N SER A 197 -11.00 2.91 -22.77
CA SER A 197 -11.88 4.08 -22.62
C SER A 197 -13.36 3.72 -22.47
N PRO A 198 -13.74 2.80 -21.57
CA PRO A 198 -15.12 2.47 -21.34
C PRO A 198 -15.89 3.68 -20.76
N PRO A 199 -17.23 3.70 -20.80
CA PRO A 199 -18.03 4.73 -20.16
C PRO A 199 -17.59 4.92 -18.70
N SER A 200 -17.52 6.17 -18.23
CA SER A 200 -17.10 6.51 -16.89
C SER A 200 -18.00 7.57 -16.25
N VAL A 201 -18.01 7.63 -14.93
CA VAL A 201 -18.71 8.61 -14.12
C VAL A 201 -17.76 9.14 -13.06
N HIS A 202 -17.75 10.46 -12.86
CA HIS A 202 -16.91 11.10 -11.85
C HIS A 202 -17.63 11.15 -10.50
N ILE A 203 -16.87 10.86 -9.44
CA ILE A 203 -17.33 10.94 -8.04
C ILE A 203 -16.45 11.93 -7.25
N PRO A 204 -16.93 12.46 -6.11
CA PRO A 204 -16.20 13.48 -5.36
C PRO A 204 -14.79 13.05 -4.97
N LYS A 205 -13.85 14.03 -4.97
CA LYS A 205 -12.48 13.85 -4.49
C LYS A 205 -12.50 13.58 -2.98
N ARG A 206 -11.61 12.70 -2.51
CA ARG A 206 -11.53 12.30 -1.10
C ARG A 206 -10.57 13.21 -0.34
N PRO A 207 -10.95 13.66 0.87
CA PRO A 207 -10.08 14.46 1.71
C PRO A 207 -8.83 13.68 2.14
N GLY A 208 -7.68 14.35 2.21
CA GLY A 208 -6.41 13.73 2.62
C GLY A 208 -5.81 12.71 1.65
N GLU A 209 -6.43 12.50 0.48
CA GLU A 209 -5.85 11.68 -0.58
C GLU A 209 -4.87 12.53 -1.40
N PRO A 210 -3.57 12.11 -1.55
CA PRO A 210 -2.60 12.88 -2.31
C PRO A 210 -2.95 12.92 -3.81
N ASP A 211 -2.70 14.08 -4.44
CA ASP A 211 -2.84 14.22 -5.90
C ASP A 211 -1.80 13.44 -6.68
N CYS A 212 -0.65 13.21 -6.06
CA CYS A 212 0.45 12.46 -6.66
C CYS A 212 1.03 11.46 -5.65
N THR A 213 1.33 10.26 -6.11
CA THR A 213 2.30 9.37 -5.46
C THR A 213 3.39 9.07 -6.47
N TRP A 214 4.65 9.34 -6.10
CA TRP A 214 5.81 9.15 -6.98
C TRP A 214 7.03 8.79 -6.15
N ALA A 215 7.53 7.57 -6.30
CA ALA A 215 8.69 7.06 -5.59
C ALA A 215 9.99 7.64 -6.15
N ASP A 216 10.86 8.16 -5.30
CA ASP A 216 12.28 8.17 -5.61
C ASP A 216 12.84 6.77 -5.34
N ILE A 217 13.26 6.10 -6.41
CA ILE A 217 13.88 4.76 -6.36
C ILE A 217 15.41 4.82 -6.48
N GLY A 218 16.00 6.01 -6.41
CA GLY A 218 17.44 6.22 -6.58
C GLY A 218 18.26 5.44 -5.58
N LYS A 219 17.82 5.39 -4.33
CA LYS A 219 18.53 4.67 -3.25
C LYS A 219 18.60 3.16 -3.51
N ILE A 220 17.46 2.51 -3.76
CA ILE A 220 17.44 1.05 -3.97
C ILE A 220 18.19 0.67 -5.26
N ARG A 221 18.11 1.51 -6.30
CA ARG A 221 18.88 1.33 -7.55
C ARG A 221 20.38 1.40 -7.29
N HIS A 222 20.83 2.44 -6.60
CA HIS A 222 22.26 2.65 -6.34
C HIS A 222 22.84 1.60 -5.40
N GLU A 223 22.13 1.25 -4.34
CA GLU A 223 22.67 0.39 -3.29
C GLU A 223 22.47 -1.11 -3.53
N LEU A 224 21.40 -1.50 -4.24
CA LEU A 224 21.02 -2.89 -4.45
C LEU A 224 20.97 -3.29 -5.94
N GLY A 225 21.17 -2.36 -6.87
CA GLY A 225 21.10 -2.61 -8.32
C GLY A 225 19.71 -3.01 -8.80
N TRP A 226 18.66 -2.75 -8.02
CA TRP A 226 17.30 -3.09 -8.40
C TRP A 226 16.63 -1.98 -9.20
N GLU A 227 15.94 -2.38 -10.27
CA GLU A 227 15.08 -1.52 -11.08
C GLU A 227 13.79 -2.24 -11.45
N PRO A 228 12.65 -1.51 -11.55
CA PRO A 228 11.41 -2.06 -12.09
C PRO A 228 11.59 -2.36 -13.58
N THR A 229 11.03 -3.47 -14.04
CA THR A 229 11.18 -3.95 -15.42
C THR A 229 9.88 -3.94 -16.20
N VAL A 230 8.73 -3.99 -15.51
CA VAL A 230 7.43 -4.08 -16.14
C VAL A 230 6.89 -2.68 -16.45
N LYS A 231 6.71 -2.38 -17.74
CA LYS A 231 6.06 -1.14 -18.17
C LYS A 231 4.59 -1.16 -17.79
N PHE A 232 4.02 0.00 -17.46
CA PHE A 232 2.62 0.10 -17.05
C PHE A 232 1.65 -0.52 -18.06
N ALA A 233 1.83 -0.26 -19.35
CA ALA A 233 0.99 -0.84 -20.41
C ALA A 233 1.04 -2.39 -20.45
N ASP A 234 2.21 -2.99 -20.22
CA ASP A 234 2.37 -4.45 -20.21
C ASP A 234 1.70 -5.05 -18.96
N GLY A 235 1.82 -4.36 -17.82
CA GLY A 235 1.13 -4.72 -16.60
C GLY A 235 -0.40 -4.66 -16.73
N VAL A 236 -0.95 -3.60 -17.33
CA VAL A 236 -2.39 -3.48 -17.61
C VAL A 236 -2.86 -4.58 -18.57
N LYS A 237 -2.09 -4.88 -19.61
CA LYS A 237 -2.38 -5.99 -20.51
C LYS A 237 -2.46 -7.32 -19.75
N THR A 238 -1.49 -7.58 -18.86
CA THR A 238 -1.51 -8.79 -18.03
C THR A 238 -2.74 -8.84 -17.10
N MET A 239 -3.18 -7.68 -16.56
CA MET A 239 -4.41 -7.61 -15.77
C MET A 239 -5.64 -7.97 -16.60
N LEU A 240 -5.74 -7.47 -17.84
CA LEU A 240 -6.84 -7.79 -18.76
C LEU A 240 -6.83 -9.26 -19.18
N GLU A 241 -5.67 -9.86 -19.42
CA GLU A 241 -5.53 -11.29 -19.70
C GLU A 241 -5.98 -12.19 -18.52
N ASN A 242 -5.95 -11.66 -17.30
CA ASN A 242 -6.38 -12.33 -16.07
C ASN A 242 -7.71 -11.78 -15.52
N ILE A 243 -8.48 -11.05 -16.31
CA ILE A 243 -9.66 -10.31 -15.85
C ILE A 243 -10.71 -11.19 -15.18
N ASP A 244 -10.82 -12.44 -15.58
CA ASP A 244 -11.78 -13.41 -15.02
C ASP A 244 -11.59 -13.65 -13.51
N TYR A 245 -10.44 -13.33 -12.97
CA TYR A 245 -10.20 -13.38 -11.52
C TYR A 245 -11.13 -12.44 -10.74
N TRP A 246 -11.60 -11.36 -11.36
CA TRP A 246 -12.51 -10.39 -10.76
C TRP A 246 -13.99 -10.64 -11.05
N ARG A 247 -14.35 -11.79 -11.64
CA ARG A 247 -15.74 -12.12 -12.03
C ARG A 247 -16.70 -12.09 -10.83
N ASP A 248 -16.25 -12.60 -9.69
CA ASP A 248 -17.05 -12.65 -8.45
C ASP A 248 -16.74 -11.49 -7.49
N ALA A 249 -15.98 -10.50 -7.94
CA ALA A 249 -15.66 -9.33 -7.14
C ALA A 249 -16.89 -8.40 -7.00
N PRO A 250 -17.02 -7.68 -5.86
CA PRO A 250 -18.08 -6.69 -5.71
C PRO A 250 -18.05 -5.62 -6.80
N VAL A 251 -19.17 -5.42 -7.46
CA VAL A 251 -19.33 -4.36 -8.46
C VAL A 251 -19.76 -3.08 -7.76
N TRP A 252 -18.82 -2.17 -7.56
CA TRP A 252 -19.06 -0.92 -6.88
C TRP A 252 -19.83 0.08 -7.74
N THR A 253 -20.85 0.71 -7.16
CA THR A 253 -21.65 1.77 -7.76
C THR A 253 -21.38 3.10 -7.06
N VAL A 254 -21.79 4.22 -7.67
CA VAL A 254 -21.65 5.54 -7.04
C VAL A 254 -22.25 5.57 -5.63
N SER A 255 -23.45 4.99 -5.46
CA SER A 255 -24.13 4.95 -4.15
C SER A 255 -23.42 4.07 -3.15
N SER A 256 -22.99 2.85 -3.52
CA SER A 256 -22.28 1.95 -2.60
C SER A 256 -20.89 2.48 -2.24
N ILE A 257 -20.21 3.20 -3.14
CA ILE A 257 -18.95 3.89 -2.84
C ILE A 257 -19.18 5.02 -1.84
N ALA A 258 -20.20 5.85 -2.06
CA ALA A 258 -20.55 6.96 -1.15
C ALA A 258 -20.83 6.45 0.27
N GLU A 259 -21.60 5.35 0.39
CA GLU A 259 -21.87 4.71 1.67
C GLU A 259 -20.59 4.16 2.31
N ALA A 260 -19.81 3.40 1.55
CA ALA A 260 -18.58 2.78 2.04
C ALA A 260 -17.50 3.80 2.45
N THR A 261 -17.51 5.01 1.87
CA THR A 261 -16.52 6.06 2.15
C THR A 261 -17.05 7.15 3.09
N ARG A 262 -18.26 7.04 3.62
CA ARG A 262 -18.89 8.05 4.48
C ARG A 262 -18.02 8.45 5.66
N ASP A 263 -17.43 7.48 6.38
CA ASP A 263 -16.58 7.75 7.52
C ASP A 263 -15.25 8.40 7.13
N TRP A 264 -14.75 8.15 5.92
CA TRP A 264 -13.59 8.88 5.40
C TRP A 264 -13.88 10.37 5.32
N TYR A 265 -15.01 10.77 4.70
CA TYR A 265 -15.40 12.19 4.62
C TYR A 265 -15.69 12.78 6.00
N ARG A 266 -16.31 12.02 6.88
CA ARG A 266 -16.65 12.46 8.24
C ARG A 266 -15.41 12.78 9.08
N PHE A 267 -14.39 11.94 9.06
CA PHE A 267 -13.25 12.05 9.96
C PHE A 267 -12.01 12.72 9.33
N LEU A 268 -11.90 12.75 8.02
CA LEU A 268 -10.77 13.34 7.30
C LEU A 268 -11.19 14.52 6.42
N GLY A 269 -12.48 14.85 6.36
CA GLY A 269 -12.98 16.05 5.69
C GLY A 269 -12.63 17.31 6.46
N PRO A 270 -12.72 18.49 5.82
CA PRO A 270 -12.64 19.75 6.54
C PRO A 270 -13.77 19.81 7.59
N GLU A 271 -13.47 20.32 8.78
CA GLU A 271 -14.49 20.55 9.83
C GLU A 271 -15.67 21.30 9.23
N THR A 272 -16.83 20.67 9.23
CA THR A 272 -18.06 21.36 8.86
C THR A 272 -18.46 22.25 10.06
N ALA A 273 -18.85 23.48 9.79
CA ALA A 273 -19.23 24.47 10.82
C ALA A 273 -20.38 23.99 11.75
N GLU A 274 -20.95 22.83 11.51
CA GLU A 274 -22.00 22.19 12.33
C GLU A 274 -21.46 21.41 13.54
N ASP A 275 -20.18 20.98 13.51
CA ASP A 275 -19.60 20.21 14.63
C ASP A 275 -19.21 21.07 15.84
N ASN A 276 -19.24 22.39 15.72
CA ASN A 276 -18.88 23.35 16.79
C ASN A 276 -20.06 23.82 17.65
N GLN A 277 -21.26 23.25 17.50
CA GLN A 277 -22.45 23.63 18.31
C GLN A 277 -22.80 22.63 19.43
N GLY A 278 -21.92 21.68 19.72
CA GLY A 278 -22.18 20.60 20.70
C GLY A 278 -21.07 20.34 21.72
N ALA A 279 -20.26 21.35 22.10
CA ALA A 279 -19.27 21.23 23.18
C ALA A 279 -19.62 22.18 24.33
#